data_17386f892a5b6301a1f99ab2c26570c6
#
_entry.id   17386f892a5b6301a1f99ab2c26570c6
#
_cell.length_a   1.000
_cell.length_b   1.000
_cell.length_c   1.000
_cell.angle_alpha   90.00
_cell.angle_beta   90.00
_cell.angle_gamma   90.00
#
_symmetry.space_group_name_H-M   'P 1'
#
loop_
_entity.id
_entity.type
_entity.pdbx_description
1 polymer ?
#
loop_
_entity_poly.entity_id
_entity_poly.type
_entity_poly.pdbx_seq_one_letter_code
_entity_poly.pdbx_strand_id
1 'polypeptide(L)' 'LTGYTPVEYIRSIRIKKAALLLQQKKFTVSEVMYMVGFSNASYFSKCFQSEFGMSPKVYMEGYL' A
#
# COMPACT_ATOMS: atom_id res chain seq x y z
N LEU A 1 -3.50 -23.78 -1.36
CA LEU A 1 -3.36 -22.54 -0.65
C LEU A 1 -2.01 -21.92 -0.89
N THR A 2 -1.95 -20.65 -0.61
CA THR A 2 -0.76 -19.89 -0.93
C THR A 2 0.20 -19.73 0.24
N GLY A 3 -0.23 -20.09 1.44
CA GLY A 3 0.58 -19.86 2.62
C GLY A 3 0.27 -18.57 3.35
N TYR A 4 -0.62 -17.76 2.80
CA TYR A 4 -1.04 -16.56 3.52
C TYR A 4 -2.04 -16.91 4.60
N THR A 5 -1.93 -16.23 5.74
CA THR A 5 -3.01 -16.24 6.72
C THR A 5 -4.13 -15.32 6.19
N PRO A 6 -5.36 -15.45 6.71
CA PRO A 6 -6.43 -14.55 6.28
C PRO A 6 -6.09 -13.07 6.46
N VAL A 7 -5.41 -12.73 7.56
CA VAL A 7 -5.03 -11.34 7.80
C VAL A 7 -4.01 -10.88 6.78
N GLU A 8 -3.02 -11.70 6.49
CA GLU A 8 -1.99 -11.37 5.51
C GLU A 8 -2.58 -11.20 4.12
N TYR A 9 -3.55 -12.04 3.80
CA TYR A 9 -4.19 -11.98 2.49
C TYR A 9 -4.94 -10.66 2.30
N ILE A 10 -5.72 -10.28 3.32
CA ILE A 10 -6.47 -9.02 3.27
C ILE A 10 -5.52 -7.84 3.20
N ARG A 11 -4.45 -7.88 3.99
CA ARG A 11 -3.46 -6.81 3.97
C ARG A 11 -2.82 -6.65 2.60
N SER A 12 -2.48 -7.77 1.98
CA SER A 12 -1.88 -7.74 0.65
C SER A 12 -2.82 -7.11 -0.37
N ILE A 13 -4.11 -7.46 -0.31
CA ILE A 13 -5.11 -6.89 -1.21
C ILE A 13 -5.20 -5.38 -1.01
N ARG A 14 -5.22 -4.94 0.24
CA ARG A 14 -5.30 -3.51 0.54
C ARG A 14 -4.09 -2.76 0.01
N ILE A 15 -2.91 -3.33 0.17
CA ILE A 15 -1.69 -2.69 -0.32
C ILE A 15 -1.69 -2.61 -1.83
N LYS A 16 -2.13 -3.64 -2.51
CA LYS A 16 -2.21 -3.61 -3.97
C LYS A 16 -3.19 -2.56 -4.45
N LYS A 17 -4.31 -2.42 -3.75
CA LYS A 17 -5.27 -1.38 -4.09
C LYS A 17 -4.67 0.00 -3.85
N ALA A 18 -3.90 0.16 -2.78
CA ALA A 18 -3.23 1.42 -2.52
C ALA A 18 -2.30 1.78 -3.69
N ALA A 19 -1.57 0.81 -4.22
CA ALA A 19 -0.68 1.07 -5.34
C ALA A 19 -1.45 1.61 -6.55
N LEU A 20 -2.61 1.04 -6.83
CA LEU A 20 -3.43 1.52 -7.94
C LEU A 20 -3.88 2.95 -7.71
N LEU A 21 -4.27 3.29 -6.49
CA LEU A 21 -4.69 4.64 -6.17
C LEU A 21 -3.53 5.63 -6.28
N LEU A 22 -2.35 5.22 -5.84
CA LEU A 22 -1.17 6.07 -5.93
C LEU A 22 -0.79 6.35 -7.38
N GLN A 23 -1.01 5.39 -8.26
CA GLN A 23 -0.70 5.58 -9.68
C GLN A 23 -1.55 6.66 -10.32
N GLN A 24 -2.74 6.90 -9.80
CA GLN A 24 -3.62 7.92 -10.34
C GLN A 24 -3.14 9.33 -10.05
N LYS A 25 -2.27 9.49 -9.06
CA LYS A 25 -1.70 10.78 -8.67
C LYS A 25 -2.74 11.83 -8.35
N LYS A 26 -3.89 11.39 -7.85
CA LYS A 26 -4.97 12.28 -7.44
C LYS A 26 -5.05 12.45 -5.93
N PHE A 27 -4.34 11.60 -5.18
CA PHE A 27 -4.44 11.56 -3.73
C PHE A 27 -3.06 11.60 -3.12
N THR A 28 -2.98 12.09 -1.89
CA THR A 28 -1.73 11.99 -1.14
C THR A 28 -1.58 10.59 -0.60
N VAL A 29 -0.36 10.27 -0.17
CA VAL A 29 -0.10 8.97 0.46
C VAL A 29 -1.00 8.76 1.68
N SER A 30 -1.16 9.82 2.49
CA SER A 30 -2.03 9.73 3.68
C SER A 30 -3.46 9.42 3.30
N GLU A 31 -3.96 10.08 2.27
CA GLU A 31 -5.33 9.84 1.82
C GLU A 31 -5.50 8.41 1.35
N VAL A 32 -4.55 7.91 0.57
CA VAL A 32 -4.62 6.54 0.08
C VAL A 32 -4.59 5.56 1.25
N MET A 33 -3.73 5.82 2.22
CA MET A 33 -3.62 4.97 3.40
C MET A 33 -4.98 4.79 4.07
N TYR A 34 -5.66 5.90 4.33
CA TYR A 34 -6.98 5.83 4.97
C TYR A 34 -8.03 5.20 4.06
N MET A 35 -7.95 5.47 2.77
CA MET A 35 -8.91 4.92 1.82
C MET A 35 -8.88 3.41 1.77
N VAL A 36 -7.70 2.81 1.97
CA VAL A 36 -7.59 1.36 1.93
C VAL A 36 -7.66 0.72 3.32
N GLY A 37 -7.92 1.53 4.34
CA GLY A 37 -8.22 0.99 5.66
C GLY A 37 -7.05 0.90 6.63
N PHE A 38 -5.96 1.58 6.35
CA PHE A 38 -4.84 1.67 7.30
C PHE A 38 -4.95 2.96 8.11
N SER A 39 -4.52 2.91 9.36
CA SER A 39 -4.55 4.10 10.22
C SER A 39 -3.19 4.45 10.79
N ASN A 40 -2.18 3.63 10.52
CA ASN A 40 -0.83 3.87 11.04
C ASN A 40 0.14 3.97 9.86
N ALA A 41 0.75 5.14 9.70
CA ALA A 41 1.60 5.40 8.54
C ALA A 41 2.85 4.51 8.52
N SER A 42 3.46 4.29 9.67
CA SER A 42 4.64 3.43 9.72
C SER A 42 4.33 2.00 9.32
N TYR A 43 3.21 1.49 9.80
CA TYR A 43 2.80 0.15 9.48
C TYR A 43 2.42 0.04 7.99
N PHE A 44 1.70 1.03 7.49
CA PHE A 44 1.33 1.07 6.10
C PHE A 44 2.57 1.06 5.21
N SER A 45 3.55 1.90 5.53
CA SER A 45 4.79 1.95 4.76
C SER A 45 5.53 0.63 4.78
N LYS A 46 5.59 -0.01 5.94
CA LYS A 46 6.25 -1.31 6.04
C LYS A 46 5.57 -2.36 5.16
N CYS A 47 4.25 -2.39 5.21
CA CYS A 47 3.51 -3.36 4.41
C CYS A 47 3.69 -3.08 2.92
N PHE A 48 3.64 -1.81 2.54
CA PHE A 48 3.82 -1.44 1.15
C PHE A 48 5.21 -1.81 0.66
N GLN A 49 6.22 -1.51 1.48
CA GLN A 49 7.60 -1.81 1.10
C GLN A 49 7.83 -3.31 0.98
N SER A 50 7.20 -4.07 1.85
CA SER A 50 7.30 -5.53 1.80
C SER A 50 6.70 -6.08 0.51
N GLU A 51 5.66 -5.44 0.02
CA GLU A 51 4.94 -5.91 -1.16
C GLU A 51 5.60 -5.44 -2.45
N PHE A 52 6.10 -4.22 -2.48
CA PHE A 52 6.58 -3.59 -3.71
C PHE A 52 8.07 -3.23 -3.71
N GLY A 53 8.74 -3.39 -2.59
CA GLY A 53 10.17 -3.12 -2.52
C GLY A 53 10.54 -1.66 -2.42
N MET A 54 9.57 -0.77 -2.25
CA MET A 54 9.83 0.65 -2.08
C MET A 54 8.70 1.29 -1.29
N SER A 55 8.95 2.47 -0.73
CA SER A 55 7.95 3.16 0.07
C SER A 55 6.82 3.68 -0.83
N PRO A 56 5.64 3.94 -0.24
CA PRO A 56 4.53 4.50 -1.01
C PRO A 56 4.87 5.82 -1.67
N LYS A 57 5.66 6.65 -0.99
CA LYS A 57 6.04 7.94 -1.53
C LYS A 57 6.90 7.79 -2.77
N VAL A 58 7.89 6.92 -2.70
CA VAL A 58 8.77 6.67 -3.84
C VAL A 58 7.98 6.11 -5.01
N TYR A 59 7.07 5.20 -4.71
CA TYR A 59 6.24 4.60 -5.75
C TYR A 59 5.38 5.66 -6.45
N MET A 60 4.79 6.56 -5.67
CA MET A 60 3.93 7.61 -6.21
C MET A 60 4.71 8.63 -7.03
N GLU A 61 5.95 8.90 -6.64
CA GLU A 61 6.74 9.97 -7.27
C GLU A 61 7.30 9.60 -8.64
N GLY A 62 6.97 8.46 -9.12
CA GLY A 62 7.42 8.15 -10.45
C GLY A 62 8.44 7.06 -10.49
N TYR A 63 8.10 6.04 -9.81
CA TYR A 63 8.91 4.87 -9.79
C TYR A 63 9.33 4.44 -11.21
N LEU A 64 8.54 4.70 -12.14
CA LEU A 64 8.93 4.36 -13.50
C LEU A 64 10.02 5.33 -14.03
#